data_c84b01d264087d048f064912902dd537
#
_entry.id   c84b01d264087d048f064912902dd537
#
_cell.length_a   1.000
_cell.length_b   1.000
_cell.length_c   1.000
_cell.angle_alpha   90.00
_cell.angle_beta   90.00
_cell.angle_gamma   90.00
#
_symmetry.space_group_name_H-M   'P 1'
#
loop_
_entity.id
_entity.type
_entity.pdbx_description
1 polymer ?
#
loop_
_entity_poly.entity_id
_entity_poly.type
_entity_poly.pdbx_seq_one_letter_code
_entity_poly.pdbx_strand_id
1 'polypeptide(L)'
;RFKPGDDASCNNLYRSTQPRVIGLTESFVKHFDAATVAKFRWMKTEAKNDADKVNPWHLLDSTDRADDDSIPVVIDMNTAMYSLKPAANVGTNLELTYDDRVVRFHVVGLLENSVLQGSLLISEANFERLFPEVSGYRYFLIQSPPGKSKQVAEALESRLSDQGFDAVPASQLLEQLFAVQNT
;
A
#
# COMPACT_ATOMS: atom_id res chain seq x y z
N ARG A 1 -4.32 -4.58 -7.78
CA ARG A 1 -4.77 -3.42 -8.58
C ARG A 1 -3.94 -2.18 -8.27
N PHE A 2 -3.93 -1.20 -9.15
CA PHE A 2 -3.12 0.01 -8.95
C PHE A 2 -3.77 1.21 -9.64
N LYS A 3 -4.05 2.27 -8.89
CA LYS A 3 -4.45 3.60 -9.36
C LYS A 3 -3.27 4.55 -9.10
N PRO A 4 -2.66 5.15 -10.14
CA PRO A 4 -1.62 6.14 -9.93
C PRO A 4 -2.20 7.34 -9.16
N GLY A 5 -1.37 7.94 -8.31
CA GLY A 5 -1.66 9.21 -7.66
C GLY A 5 -1.30 10.39 -8.55
N ASP A 6 -1.41 11.58 -7.99
CA ASP A 6 -0.88 12.79 -8.60
C ASP A 6 0.62 12.60 -8.84
N ASP A 7 1.07 12.95 -10.03
CA ASP A 7 2.48 12.95 -10.33
C ASP A 7 3.16 13.98 -9.40
N ALA A 8 4.10 13.52 -8.59
CA ALA A 8 4.93 14.39 -7.78
C ALA A 8 5.92 15.13 -8.71
N SER A 9 5.38 15.93 -9.61
CA SER A 9 6.19 16.82 -10.44
C SER A 9 6.86 17.86 -9.55
N CYS A 10 8.04 18.33 -9.95
CA CYS A 10 8.96 19.17 -9.19
C CYS A 10 8.38 20.45 -8.53
N ASN A 11 7.12 20.76 -8.74
CA ASN A 11 6.44 21.92 -8.17
C ASN A 11 5.60 21.62 -6.91
N ASN A 12 5.45 20.35 -6.50
CA ASN A 12 4.57 20.00 -5.38
C ASN A 12 5.17 18.88 -4.48
N LEU A 13 6.40 19.07 -4.05
CA LEU A 13 7.18 18.14 -3.22
C LEU A 13 6.57 17.85 -1.83
N TYR A 14 5.50 18.55 -1.42
CA TYR A 14 5.00 18.51 -0.04
C TYR A 14 3.52 18.21 0.14
N ARG A 15 2.74 18.00 -0.93
CA ARG A 15 1.32 17.64 -0.81
C ARG A 15 0.89 16.79 -2.01
N SER A 16 0.95 15.47 -1.88
CA SER A 16 0.11 14.64 -2.73
C SER A 16 -1.34 14.84 -2.30
N THR A 17 -2.13 15.54 -3.10
CA THR A 17 -3.57 15.69 -2.88
C THR A 17 -4.31 14.39 -3.19
N GLN A 18 -3.72 13.55 -4.04
CA GLN A 18 -4.22 12.22 -4.41
C GLN A 18 -3.09 11.19 -4.34
N PRO A 19 -2.86 10.56 -3.18
CA PRO A 19 -1.92 9.45 -3.07
C PRO A 19 -2.31 8.29 -4.00
N ARG A 20 -1.32 7.56 -4.50
CA ARG A 20 -1.60 6.33 -5.25
C ARG A 20 -2.36 5.32 -4.39
N VAL A 21 -3.25 4.55 -5.00
CA VAL A 21 -4.03 3.53 -4.31
C VAL A 21 -3.67 2.14 -4.83
N ILE A 22 -3.43 1.20 -3.92
CA ILE A 22 -3.16 -0.20 -4.24
C ILE A 22 -4.27 -1.06 -3.64
N GLY A 23 -4.98 -1.79 -4.49
CA GLY A 23 -5.93 -2.84 -4.10
C GLY A 23 -5.19 -4.16 -3.90
N LEU A 24 -5.17 -4.65 -2.66
CA LEU A 24 -4.53 -5.91 -2.27
C LEU A 24 -5.51 -7.07 -2.45
N THR A 25 -5.05 -8.12 -3.13
CA THR A 25 -5.85 -9.32 -3.39
C THR A 25 -6.04 -10.16 -2.12
N GLU A 26 -7.10 -10.96 -2.09
CA GLU A 26 -7.31 -11.93 -1.01
C GLU A 26 -6.13 -12.90 -0.88
N SER A 27 -5.53 -13.30 -2.01
CA SER A 27 -4.34 -14.15 -2.02
C SER A 27 -3.12 -13.50 -1.37
N PHE A 28 -2.96 -12.18 -1.50
CA PHE A 28 -1.95 -11.42 -0.76
C PHE A 28 -2.20 -11.48 0.75
N VAL A 29 -3.43 -11.21 1.19
CA VAL A 29 -3.78 -11.26 2.62
C VAL A 29 -3.52 -12.66 3.19
N LYS A 30 -4.02 -13.70 2.53
CA LYS A 30 -3.84 -15.11 2.96
C LYS A 30 -2.37 -15.56 2.98
N HIS A 31 -1.52 -14.99 2.12
CA HIS A 31 -0.09 -15.32 2.11
C HIS A 31 0.57 -15.01 3.47
N PHE A 32 0.13 -13.95 4.15
CA PHE A 32 0.66 -13.56 5.46
C PHE A 32 0.03 -14.29 6.66
N ASP A 33 -0.90 -15.21 6.45
CA ASP A 33 -1.39 -16.09 7.52
C ASP A 33 -0.33 -17.11 7.94
N ALA A 34 0.54 -17.51 7.00
CA ALA A 34 1.59 -18.47 7.28
C ALA A 34 2.66 -17.90 8.22
N ALA A 35 3.00 -18.66 9.27
CA ALA A 35 4.00 -18.27 10.27
C ALA A 35 5.43 -18.16 9.69
N THR A 36 5.70 -18.87 8.58
CA THR A 36 7.02 -18.96 7.94
C THR A 36 7.32 -17.79 6.99
N VAL A 37 6.34 -16.96 6.69
CA VAL A 37 6.50 -15.83 5.79
C VAL A 37 7.05 -14.62 6.54
N ALA A 38 8.04 -13.95 5.97
CA ALA A 38 8.54 -12.68 6.49
C ALA A 38 7.42 -11.64 6.45
N LYS A 39 7.10 -11.06 7.59
CA LYS A 39 5.95 -10.15 7.76
C LYS A 39 6.38 -8.70 7.63
N PHE A 40 5.45 -7.86 7.21
CA PHE A 40 5.62 -6.41 7.32
C PHE A 40 5.72 -6.00 8.78
N ARG A 41 6.48 -4.95 9.05
CA ARG A 41 6.54 -4.35 10.38
C ARG A 41 5.37 -3.39 10.55
N TRP A 42 4.67 -3.54 11.65
CA TRP A 42 3.54 -2.71 12.01
C TRP A 42 3.90 -1.80 13.16
N MET A 43 3.73 -0.51 12.98
CA MET A 43 3.88 0.46 14.05
C MET A 43 2.67 0.43 14.99
N LYS A 44 1.47 0.38 14.40
CA LYS A 44 0.20 0.36 15.13
C LYS A 44 -0.91 -0.23 14.27
N THR A 45 -1.88 -0.91 14.88
CA THR A 45 -3.06 -1.45 14.21
C THR A 45 -4.29 -1.36 15.11
N GLU A 46 -5.50 -1.46 14.53
CA GLU A 46 -6.75 -1.65 15.27
C GLU A 46 -7.07 -3.09 15.64
N ALA A 47 -6.14 -4.03 15.42
CA ALA A 47 -6.33 -5.44 15.69
C ALA A 47 -6.74 -5.70 17.14
N LYS A 48 -7.93 -6.27 17.33
CA LYS A 48 -8.52 -6.58 18.66
C LYS A 48 -8.44 -8.07 18.97
N ASN A 49 -8.76 -8.92 17.99
CA ASN A 49 -8.70 -10.37 18.12
C ASN A 49 -7.32 -10.93 17.76
N ASP A 50 -7.07 -12.17 18.10
CA ASP A 50 -5.76 -12.79 17.93
C ASP A 50 -5.43 -13.06 16.44
N ALA A 51 -6.41 -13.33 15.60
CA ALA A 51 -6.21 -13.53 14.18
C ALA A 51 -5.70 -12.23 13.51
N ASP A 52 -6.34 -11.10 13.80
CA ASP A 52 -5.93 -9.79 13.25
C ASP A 52 -4.58 -9.34 13.82
N LYS A 53 -4.24 -9.70 15.05
CA LYS A 53 -2.90 -9.43 15.60
C LYS A 53 -1.81 -10.24 14.89
N VAL A 54 -2.11 -11.47 14.49
CA VAL A 54 -1.19 -12.32 13.73
C VAL A 54 -1.02 -11.82 12.30
N ASN A 55 -2.12 -11.42 11.66
CA ASN A 55 -2.16 -10.89 10.31
C ASN A 55 -3.07 -9.66 10.20
N PRO A 56 -2.57 -8.45 10.49
CA PRO A 56 -3.38 -7.24 10.44
C PRO A 56 -3.94 -6.87 9.06
N TRP A 57 -3.51 -7.52 7.98
CA TRP A 57 -4.09 -7.32 6.66
C TRP A 57 -5.57 -7.69 6.60
N HIS A 58 -6.07 -8.57 7.47
CA HIS A 58 -7.49 -8.90 7.60
C HIS A 58 -8.37 -7.69 7.94
N LEU A 59 -7.82 -6.66 8.56
CA LEU A 59 -8.55 -5.43 8.87
C LEU A 59 -9.06 -4.69 7.64
N LEU A 60 -8.49 -4.95 6.45
CA LEU A 60 -8.94 -4.35 5.20
C LEU A 60 -10.31 -4.85 4.72
N ASP A 61 -10.71 -6.05 5.14
CA ASP A 61 -11.97 -6.70 4.78
C ASP A 61 -13.03 -6.60 5.90
N SER A 62 -12.69 -5.94 7.03
CA SER A 62 -13.62 -5.85 8.16
C SER A 62 -14.85 -5.03 7.79
N THR A 63 -16.01 -5.70 7.77
CA THR A 63 -17.33 -5.12 7.54
C THR A 63 -18.02 -4.70 8.85
N ASP A 64 -17.38 -4.89 9.99
CA ASP A 64 -17.97 -4.66 11.33
C ASP A 64 -18.26 -3.18 11.66
N ARG A 65 -18.14 -2.31 10.66
CA ARG A 65 -18.44 -0.87 10.76
C ARG A 65 -19.80 -0.56 10.17
N ALA A 66 -20.83 -1.10 10.82
CA ALA A 66 -22.21 -1.08 10.33
C ALA A 66 -22.80 0.32 10.05
N ASP A 67 -22.15 1.40 10.49
CA ASP A 67 -22.67 2.77 10.38
C ASP A 67 -21.72 3.76 9.66
N ASP A 68 -20.57 3.32 9.16
CA ASP A 68 -19.58 4.21 8.53
C ASP A 68 -19.25 3.75 7.09
N ASP A 69 -19.63 4.59 6.11
CA ASP A 69 -19.31 4.39 4.68
C ASP A 69 -17.80 4.58 4.37
N SER A 70 -16.95 4.54 5.40
CA SER A 70 -15.51 4.68 5.28
C SER A 70 -14.83 3.37 4.85
N ILE A 71 -13.80 3.51 4.03
CA ILE A 71 -13.03 2.38 3.50
C ILE A 71 -11.84 2.11 4.41
N PRO A 72 -11.68 0.88 4.94
CA PRO A 72 -10.49 0.51 5.69
C PRO A 72 -9.22 0.70 4.84
N VAL A 73 -8.22 1.38 5.41
CA VAL A 73 -6.95 1.65 4.74
C VAL A 73 -5.77 1.39 5.66
N VAL A 74 -4.73 0.79 5.10
CA VAL A 74 -3.39 0.70 5.69
C VAL A 74 -2.48 1.65 4.95
N ILE A 75 -1.67 2.39 5.69
CA ILE A 75 -0.68 3.34 5.16
C ILE A 75 0.68 3.13 5.83
N ASP A 76 1.75 3.59 5.19
CA ASP A 76 3.06 3.64 5.86
C ASP A 76 3.15 4.89 6.76
N MET A 77 3.88 4.79 7.86
CA MET A 77 4.05 5.86 8.82
C MET A 77 4.60 7.15 8.17
N ASN A 78 5.56 7.02 7.26
CA ASN A 78 6.13 8.17 6.57
C ASN A 78 5.10 8.85 5.66
N THR A 79 4.26 8.06 5.00
CA THR A 79 3.13 8.57 4.21
C THR A 79 2.16 9.35 5.11
N ALA A 80 1.84 8.80 6.28
CA ALA A 80 0.97 9.47 7.26
C ALA A 80 1.55 10.81 7.72
N MET A 81 2.84 10.84 8.09
CA MET A 81 3.48 12.02 8.66
C MET A 81 3.76 13.13 7.64
N TYR A 82 4.24 12.77 6.45
CA TYR A 82 4.77 13.74 5.50
C TYR A 82 3.79 14.08 4.36
N SER A 83 2.97 13.12 3.93
CA SER A 83 2.06 13.34 2.79
C SER A 83 0.64 13.70 3.22
N LEU A 84 0.09 13.01 4.24
CA LEU A 84 -1.31 13.16 4.64
C LEU A 84 -1.52 14.10 5.85
N LYS A 85 -0.44 14.52 6.50
CA LYS A 85 -0.41 15.42 7.69
C LYS A 85 -1.06 14.86 8.97
N PRO A 86 -1.04 15.60 10.10
CA PRO A 86 -1.19 15.03 11.45
C PRO A 86 -2.53 14.34 11.73
N ALA A 87 -3.46 14.38 10.82
CA ALA A 87 -4.73 13.67 10.94
C ALA A 87 -4.64 12.16 10.67
N ALA A 88 -3.59 11.68 9.98
CA ALA A 88 -3.47 10.29 9.57
C ALA A 88 -2.87 9.41 10.68
N ASN A 89 -3.70 8.95 11.60
CA ASN A 89 -3.31 7.99 12.65
C ASN A 89 -4.30 6.82 12.68
N VAL A 90 -3.92 5.70 13.27
CA VAL A 90 -4.83 4.56 13.47
C VAL A 90 -6.06 5.00 14.26
N GLY A 91 -7.23 4.67 13.75
CA GLY A 91 -8.53 5.06 14.30
C GLY A 91 -9.07 6.39 13.78
N THR A 92 -8.39 7.07 12.86
CA THR A 92 -8.87 8.33 12.28
C THR A 92 -9.40 8.16 10.87
N ASN A 93 -10.31 9.05 10.47
CA ASN A 93 -10.83 9.13 9.12
C ASN A 93 -10.08 10.19 8.31
N LEU A 94 -9.83 9.87 7.03
CA LEU A 94 -9.24 10.75 6.04
C LEU A 94 -10.23 10.96 4.90
N GLU A 95 -10.42 12.20 4.48
CA GLU A 95 -11.20 12.51 3.28
C GLU A 95 -10.26 12.95 2.16
N LEU A 96 -10.30 12.22 1.06
CA LEU A 96 -9.51 12.49 -0.13
C LEU A 96 -10.41 12.50 -1.35
N THR A 97 -10.06 13.31 -2.34
CA THR A 97 -10.86 13.43 -3.57
C THR A 97 -10.19 12.64 -4.69
N TYR A 98 -10.92 11.71 -5.29
CA TYR A 98 -10.53 10.96 -6.49
C TYR A 98 -11.61 11.11 -7.55
N ASP A 99 -11.23 11.50 -8.76
CA ASP A 99 -12.15 11.67 -9.90
C ASP A 99 -13.41 12.48 -9.52
N ASP A 100 -13.20 13.65 -8.86
CA ASP A 100 -14.23 14.59 -8.36
C ASP A 100 -15.17 14.01 -7.28
N ARG A 101 -14.87 12.83 -6.72
CA ARG A 101 -15.62 12.21 -5.63
C ARG A 101 -14.82 12.25 -4.33
N VAL A 102 -15.45 12.70 -3.25
CA VAL A 102 -14.87 12.60 -1.91
C VAL A 102 -15.00 11.16 -1.42
N VAL A 103 -13.86 10.56 -1.10
CA VAL A 103 -13.75 9.21 -0.53
C VAL A 103 -13.28 9.33 0.91
N ARG A 104 -14.00 8.68 1.83
CA ARG A 104 -13.62 8.61 3.23
C ARG A 104 -12.89 7.30 3.50
N PHE A 105 -11.65 7.40 3.98
CA PHE A 105 -10.84 6.26 4.40
C PHE A 105 -10.74 6.23 5.91
N HIS A 106 -10.76 5.05 6.50
CA HIS A 106 -10.49 4.84 7.92
C HIS A 106 -9.15 4.12 8.09
N VAL A 107 -8.23 4.72 8.83
CA VAL A 107 -6.88 4.17 9.02
C VAL A 107 -6.91 3.03 10.04
N VAL A 108 -6.81 1.78 9.57
CA VAL A 108 -6.82 0.56 10.40
C VAL A 108 -5.43 0.09 10.80
N GLY A 109 -4.39 0.57 10.12
CA GLY A 109 -3.01 0.18 10.42
C GLY A 109 -1.97 1.10 9.82
N LEU A 110 -0.84 1.22 10.53
CA LEU A 110 0.36 1.90 10.10
C LEU A 110 1.51 0.92 9.94
N LEU A 111 2.10 0.87 8.75
CA LEU A 111 3.33 0.14 8.47
C LEU A 111 4.54 0.97 8.88
N GLU A 112 5.62 0.29 9.24
CA GLU A 112 6.91 0.89 9.55
C GLU A 112 7.92 0.59 8.45
N ASN A 113 8.46 1.64 7.81
CA ASN A 113 9.54 1.53 6.81
C ASN A 113 9.24 0.52 5.69
N SER A 114 8.09 0.67 5.06
CA SER A 114 7.60 -0.25 4.04
C SER A 114 7.99 0.19 2.63
N VAL A 115 8.22 -0.79 1.74
CA VAL A 115 8.33 -0.55 0.27
C VAL A 115 7.02 -0.03 -0.34
N LEU A 116 5.91 -0.08 0.40
CA LEU A 116 4.59 0.41 -0.01
C LEU A 116 4.36 1.87 0.39
N GLN A 117 5.39 2.56 0.84
CA GLN A 117 5.38 3.97 1.18
C GLN A 117 4.83 4.82 0.02
N GLY A 118 4.11 5.90 0.35
CA GLY A 118 3.44 6.76 -0.64
C GLY A 118 2.14 6.18 -1.21
N SER A 119 1.62 5.10 -0.62
CA SER A 119 0.41 4.43 -1.10
C SER A 119 -0.65 4.29 -0.01
N LEU A 120 -1.91 4.36 -0.45
CA LEU A 120 -3.06 3.89 0.32
C LEU A 120 -3.32 2.42 -0.05
N LEU A 121 -3.33 1.55 0.94
CA LEU A 121 -3.51 0.11 0.74
C LEU A 121 -4.92 -0.26 1.21
N ILE A 122 -5.74 -0.74 0.31
CA ILE A 122 -7.13 -1.15 0.56
C ILE A 122 -7.36 -2.57 0.06
N SER A 123 -8.48 -3.19 0.40
CA SER A 123 -8.85 -4.48 -0.20
C SER A 123 -9.15 -4.33 -1.70
N GLU A 124 -8.93 -5.40 -2.48
CA GLU A 124 -9.24 -5.41 -3.91
C GLU A 124 -10.72 -5.14 -4.17
N ALA A 125 -11.61 -5.66 -3.33
CA ALA A 125 -13.05 -5.43 -3.44
C ALA A 125 -13.40 -3.94 -3.30
N ASN A 126 -12.81 -3.25 -2.33
CA ASN A 126 -12.98 -1.81 -2.17
C ASN A 126 -12.36 -1.03 -3.32
N PHE A 127 -11.21 -1.49 -3.83
CA PHE A 127 -10.57 -0.88 -4.99
C PHE A 127 -11.46 -0.95 -6.25
N GLU A 128 -12.04 -2.12 -6.55
CA GLU A 128 -12.93 -2.31 -7.70
C GLU A 128 -14.22 -1.46 -7.58
N ARG A 129 -14.74 -1.31 -6.37
CA ARG A 129 -15.89 -0.44 -6.11
C ARG A 129 -15.56 1.03 -6.35
N LEU A 130 -14.37 1.50 -5.95
CA LEU A 130 -13.94 2.88 -6.12
C LEU A 130 -13.55 3.22 -7.54
N PHE A 131 -12.82 2.31 -8.20
CA PHE A 131 -12.18 2.52 -9.50
C PHE A 131 -12.58 1.42 -10.50
N PRO A 132 -13.87 1.31 -10.86
CA PRO A 132 -14.36 0.24 -11.74
C PRO A 132 -13.76 0.30 -13.15
N GLU A 133 -13.24 1.45 -13.55
CA GLU A 133 -12.57 1.67 -14.82
C GLU A 133 -11.15 1.08 -14.86
N VAL A 134 -10.54 0.81 -13.70
CA VAL A 134 -9.17 0.29 -13.60
C VAL A 134 -9.18 -1.23 -13.64
N SER A 135 -8.80 -1.80 -14.77
CA SER A 135 -8.71 -3.25 -14.97
C SER A 135 -7.27 -3.77 -14.90
N GLY A 136 -7.14 -5.08 -14.61
CA GLY A 136 -5.87 -5.79 -14.59
C GLY A 136 -4.99 -5.49 -13.38
N TYR A 137 -3.77 -6.02 -13.40
CA TYR A 137 -2.76 -5.84 -12.36
C TYR A 137 -1.56 -5.12 -12.96
N ARG A 138 -1.10 -4.06 -12.29
CA ARG A 138 0.04 -3.24 -12.71
C ARG A 138 1.12 -3.10 -11.64
N TYR A 139 0.89 -3.69 -10.47
CA TYR A 139 1.83 -3.67 -9.36
C TYR A 139 1.98 -5.08 -8.80
N PHE A 140 3.22 -5.56 -8.68
CA PHE A 140 3.53 -6.92 -8.26
C PHE A 140 4.59 -6.89 -7.16
N LEU A 141 4.34 -7.63 -6.08
CA LEU A 141 5.37 -7.97 -5.10
C LEU A 141 5.85 -9.38 -5.41
N ILE A 142 7.15 -9.51 -5.68
CA ILE A 142 7.74 -10.77 -6.13
C ILE A 142 8.73 -11.24 -5.09
N GLN A 143 8.47 -12.41 -4.52
CA GLN A 143 9.40 -13.07 -3.64
C GLN A 143 10.44 -13.85 -4.46
N SER A 144 11.72 -13.59 -4.21
CA SER A 144 12.84 -14.28 -4.82
C SER A 144 13.61 -15.10 -3.78
N PRO A 145 14.31 -16.17 -4.18
CA PRO A 145 15.26 -16.85 -3.31
C PRO A 145 16.35 -15.89 -2.80
N PRO A 146 16.90 -16.10 -1.60
CA PRO A 146 17.96 -15.27 -1.05
C PRO A 146 19.12 -15.07 -2.03
N GLY A 147 19.54 -13.83 -2.23
CA GLY A 147 20.64 -13.46 -3.13
C GLY A 147 20.35 -13.54 -4.63
N LYS A 148 19.09 -13.84 -5.03
CA LYS A 148 18.70 -13.98 -6.44
C LYS A 148 17.83 -12.81 -6.97
N SER A 149 17.54 -11.80 -6.17
CA SER A 149 16.62 -10.71 -6.54
C SER A 149 17.02 -10.01 -7.84
N LYS A 150 18.31 -9.69 -8.01
CA LYS A 150 18.80 -9.05 -9.23
C LYS A 150 18.64 -9.95 -10.46
N GLN A 151 19.00 -11.23 -10.34
CA GLN A 151 18.86 -12.20 -11.43
C GLN A 151 17.40 -12.42 -11.83
N VAL A 152 16.49 -12.44 -10.85
CA VAL A 152 15.04 -12.57 -11.09
C VAL A 152 14.52 -11.30 -11.77
N ALA A 153 14.92 -10.11 -11.32
CA ALA A 153 14.52 -8.84 -11.92
C ALA A 153 14.95 -8.79 -13.39
N GLU A 154 16.22 -9.02 -13.70
CA GLU A 154 16.76 -9.03 -15.07
C GLU A 154 16.03 -10.04 -15.98
N ALA A 155 15.71 -11.23 -15.46
CA ALA A 155 14.99 -12.24 -16.21
C ALA A 155 13.54 -11.85 -16.53
N LEU A 156 12.87 -11.18 -15.59
CA LEU A 156 11.50 -10.67 -15.78
C LEU A 156 11.47 -9.50 -16.76
N GLU A 157 12.35 -8.54 -16.59
CA GLU A 157 12.47 -7.39 -17.50
C GLU A 157 12.77 -7.84 -18.93
N SER A 158 13.71 -8.77 -19.11
CA SER A 158 14.04 -9.30 -20.43
C SER A 158 12.86 -10.01 -21.10
N ARG A 159 12.00 -10.69 -20.33
CA ARG A 159 10.88 -11.44 -20.89
C ARG A 159 9.61 -10.63 -21.07
N LEU A 160 9.46 -9.55 -20.32
CA LEU A 160 8.27 -8.72 -20.26
C LEU A 160 8.54 -7.27 -20.73
N SER A 161 9.68 -7.04 -21.39
CA SER A 161 10.09 -5.73 -21.91
C SER A 161 9.02 -5.10 -22.80
N ASP A 162 8.41 -5.90 -23.67
CA ASP A 162 7.36 -5.45 -24.58
C ASP A 162 6.08 -4.98 -23.86
N GLN A 163 5.95 -5.31 -22.59
CA GLN A 163 4.82 -4.91 -21.75
C GLN A 163 5.15 -3.76 -20.80
N GLY A 164 6.35 -3.20 -20.91
CA GLY A 164 6.81 -2.11 -20.06
C GLY A 164 7.00 -2.52 -18.60
N PHE A 165 7.38 -3.79 -18.35
CA PHE A 165 7.62 -4.30 -17.02
C PHE A 165 8.98 -3.80 -16.50
N ASP A 166 8.97 -3.21 -15.30
CA ASP A 166 10.14 -2.75 -14.58
C ASP A 166 10.19 -3.40 -13.19
N ALA A 167 11.34 -3.90 -12.77
CA ALA A 167 11.53 -4.64 -11.53
C ALA A 167 12.63 -4.01 -10.68
N VAL A 168 12.26 -3.42 -9.57
CA VAL A 168 13.20 -2.82 -8.62
C VAL A 168 13.37 -3.72 -7.40
N PRO A 169 14.60 -4.11 -7.02
CA PRO A 169 14.84 -4.82 -5.78
C PRO A 169 14.36 -3.99 -4.58
N ALA A 170 13.64 -4.64 -3.65
CA ALA A 170 13.07 -3.97 -2.47
C ALA A 170 14.15 -3.27 -1.61
N SER A 171 15.36 -3.83 -1.50
CA SER A 171 16.49 -3.21 -0.80
C SER A 171 16.89 -1.87 -1.42
N GLN A 172 16.99 -1.81 -2.75
CA GLN A 172 17.33 -0.58 -3.47
C GLN A 172 16.24 0.49 -3.29
N LEU A 173 14.97 0.09 -3.35
CA LEU A 173 13.86 1.01 -3.12
C LEU A 173 13.90 1.57 -1.70
N LEU A 174 14.14 0.74 -0.69
CA LEU A 174 14.26 1.17 0.70
C LEU A 174 15.46 2.11 0.91
N GLU A 175 16.61 1.83 0.32
CA GLU A 175 17.79 2.71 0.37
C GLU A 175 17.48 4.10 -0.21
N GLN A 176 16.79 4.16 -1.34
CA GLN A 176 16.36 5.44 -1.95
C GLN A 176 15.40 6.20 -1.04
N LEU A 177 14.42 5.52 -0.43
CA LEU A 177 13.47 6.12 0.49
C LEU A 177 14.16 6.68 1.74
N PHE A 178 15.15 5.98 2.30
CA PHE A 178 15.91 6.45 3.47
C PHE A 178 16.88 7.59 3.12
N ALA A 179 17.47 7.60 1.93
CA ALA A 179 18.35 8.68 1.50
C ALA A 179 17.62 10.04 1.44
N VAL A 180 16.36 10.04 1.00
CA VAL A 180 15.54 11.26 0.93
C VAL A 180 15.15 11.78 2.33
N GLN A 181 15.04 10.92 3.34
CA GLN A 181 14.65 11.29 4.70
C GLN A 181 15.80 11.97 5.49
N ASN A 182 17.05 11.78 5.07
CA ASN A 182 18.24 12.29 5.75
C ASN A 182 18.79 13.59 5.13
N THR A 183 18.06 14.21 4.21
CA THR A 183 18.40 15.48 3.58
C THR A 183 17.49 16.59 4.06
#